data_4b6a6e255c2c954bca521c8c2afe0082
#
_entry.id   4b6a6e255c2c954bca521c8c2afe0082
#
_cell.length_a   1.000
_cell.length_b   1.000
_cell.length_c   1.000
_cell.angle_alpha   90.00
_cell.angle_beta   90.00
_cell.angle_gamma   90.00
#
_symmetry.space_group_name_H-M   'P 1'
#
loop_
_entity.id
_entity.type
_entity.pdbx_description
1 polymer ?
#
loop_
_entity_poly.entity_id
_entity_poly.type
_entity_poly.pdbx_seq_one_letter_code
_entity_poly.pdbx_strand_id
1 'polypeptide(L)'
;MTLRLLIFATLAAILSLCMSLNTHNAAAMEGKTMPSEQIRESVIAGSWYSGNASRLQREVQDYLSQASTVDLKGQLIALISPHAGYRYSGQVAAYAYKLLGERKFSSVVVIAPSHRSYF
;
A
#
# COMPACT_ATOMS: atom_id res chain seq x y z
N MET A 1 -55.17 0.63 26.59
CA MET A 1 -54.70 0.99 25.20
C MET A 1 -53.52 1.96 25.20
N THR A 2 -53.02 2.38 26.33
CA THR A 2 -51.98 3.45 26.46
C THR A 2 -50.55 2.96 26.57
N LEU A 3 -50.30 1.75 27.09
CA LEU A 3 -48.95 1.25 27.31
C LEU A 3 -48.23 0.77 26.01
N ARG A 4 -48.99 0.16 25.08
CA ARG A 4 -48.41 -0.26 23.78
C ARG A 4 -48.01 0.89 22.87
N LEU A 5 -48.72 2.01 22.93
CA LEU A 5 -48.39 3.22 22.16
C LEU A 5 -47.11 3.90 22.62
N LEU A 6 -46.85 3.89 23.94
CA LEU A 6 -45.62 4.43 24.54
C LEU A 6 -44.38 3.61 24.15
N ILE A 7 -44.51 2.27 24.11
CA ILE A 7 -43.38 1.38 23.72
C ILE A 7 -42.99 1.59 22.22
N PHE A 8 -43.96 1.77 21.34
CA PHE A 8 -43.69 2.04 19.91
C PHE A 8 -43.07 3.42 19.72
N ALA A 9 -43.46 4.45 20.46
CA ALA A 9 -42.88 5.80 20.35
C ALA A 9 -41.41 5.83 20.83
N THR A 10 -41.07 5.14 21.90
CA THR A 10 -39.71 5.04 22.41
C THR A 10 -38.79 4.23 21.49
N LEU A 11 -39.30 3.13 20.93
CA LEU A 11 -38.51 2.33 19.97
C LEU A 11 -38.22 3.08 18.69
N ALA A 12 -39.18 3.85 18.18
CA ALA A 12 -38.98 4.71 16.98
C ALA A 12 -37.95 5.84 17.24
N ALA A 13 -37.96 6.44 18.43
CA ALA A 13 -37.00 7.48 18.80
C ALA A 13 -35.58 6.93 18.93
N ILE A 14 -35.40 5.71 19.48
CA ILE A 14 -34.09 5.07 19.61
C ILE A 14 -33.55 4.67 18.20
N LEU A 15 -34.41 4.16 17.31
CA LEU A 15 -34.01 3.81 15.96
C LEU A 15 -33.60 5.04 15.14
N SER A 16 -34.30 6.17 15.30
CA SER A 16 -33.96 7.44 14.65
C SER A 16 -32.63 8.02 15.16
N LEU A 17 -32.37 7.90 16.47
CA LEU A 17 -31.11 8.35 17.08
C LEU A 17 -29.91 7.47 16.64
N CYS A 18 -30.07 6.17 16.52
CA CYS A 18 -29.06 5.27 15.97
C CYS A 18 -28.74 5.56 14.48
N MET A 19 -29.75 5.92 13.68
CA MET A 19 -29.50 6.29 12.28
C MET A 19 -28.75 7.62 12.14
N SER A 20 -29.02 8.59 13.01
CA SER A 20 -28.31 9.89 12.95
C SER A 20 -26.86 9.81 13.48
N LEU A 21 -26.54 8.87 14.35
CA LEU A 21 -25.15 8.64 14.81
C LEU A 21 -24.28 7.90 13.79
N ASN A 22 -24.90 7.16 12.86
CA ASN A 22 -24.15 6.40 11.87
C ASN A 22 -23.79 7.22 10.61
N THR A 23 -24.38 8.39 10.40
CA THR A 23 -24.09 9.29 9.28
C THR A 23 -22.87 10.18 9.51
N HIS A 24 -22.36 10.28 10.76
CA HIS A 24 -21.20 11.12 11.08
C HIS A 24 -19.85 10.41 10.95
N ASN A 25 -19.83 9.08 10.78
CA ASN A 25 -18.60 8.31 10.66
C ASN A 25 -18.22 7.93 9.21
N ALA A 26 -19.02 8.30 8.22
CA ALA A 26 -18.71 8.01 6.81
C ALA A 26 -17.92 9.14 6.09
N ALA A 27 -17.64 10.25 6.77
CA ALA A 27 -17.02 11.45 6.16
C ALA A 27 -15.53 11.62 6.46
N ALA A 28 -14.80 10.58 6.83
CA ALA A 28 -13.40 10.74 7.23
C ALA A 28 -12.46 9.68 6.63
N MET A 29 -12.63 9.34 5.35
CA MET A 29 -11.56 8.78 4.52
C MET A 29 -11.56 9.43 3.14
N GLU A 30 -11.59 10.74 3.12
CA GLU A 30 -11.03 11.46 1.99
C GLU A 30 -9.53 11.18 2.03
N GLY A 31 -9.09 10.24 1.20
CA GLY A 31 -7.69 10.03 0.96
C GLY A 31 -7.09 11.37 0.60
N LYS A 32 -6.18 11.88 1.45
CA LYS A 32 -5.43 13.10 1.21
C LYS A 32 -4.72 12.94 -0.13
N THR A 33 -5.37 13.35 -1.20
CA THR A 33 -4.75 13.41 -2.52
C THR A 33 -3.59 14.38 -2.39
N MET A 34 -2.37 13.86 -2.51
CA MET A 34 -1.17 14.70 -2.55
C MET A 34 -1.34 15.71 -3.70
N PRO A 35 -1.05 16.99 -3.49
CA PRO A 35 -1.07 17.96 -4.58
C PRO A 35 -0.20 17.45 -5.73
N SER A 36 -0.65 17.58 -6.96
CA SER A 36 0.06 17.10 -8.17
C SER A 36 1.50 17.65 -8.28
N GLU A 37 1.75 18.79 -7.70
CA GLU A 37 3.08 19.44 -7.63
C GLU A 37 4.10 18.69 -6.76
N GLN A 38 3.66 17.73 -5.91
CA GLN A 38 4.54 16.91 -5.06
C GLN A 38 4.83 15.53 -5.68
N ILE A 39 4.27 15.23 -6.84
CA ILE A 39 4.50 13.97 -7.53
C ILE A 39 5.71 14.13 -8.44
N ARG A 40 6.77 13.37 -8.15
CA ARG A 40 7.91 13.24 -9.06
C ARG A 40 7.62 12.13 -10.05
N GLU A 41 7.45 12.52 -11.32
CA GLU A 41 7.28 11.55 -12.39
C GLU A 41 8.52 10.67 -12.59
N SER A 42 8.32 9.44 -12.99
CA SER A 42 9.42 8.52 -13.26
C SER A 42 10.09 8.86 -14.60
N VAL A 43 11.38 9.15 -14.55
CA VAL A 43 12.18 9.47 -15.75
C VAL A 43 12.80 8.25 -16.42
N ILE A 44 12.67 7.05 -15.84
CA ILE A 44 13.26 5.79 -16.34
C ILE A 44 12.23 4.73 -16.70
N ALA A 45 10.94 5.04 -16.54
CA ALA A 45 9.85 4.18 -17.00
C ALA A 45 9.93 3.97 -18.52
N GLY A 46 9.72 2.75 -18.97
CA GLY A 46 9.85 2.34 -20.36
C GLY A 46 11.27 1.95 -20.78
N SER A 47 12.30 2.27 -19.98
CA SER A 47 13.69 1.90 -20.27
C SER A 47 14.29 0.91 -19.27
N TRP A 48 14.12 1.15 -17.98
CA TRP A 48 14.62 0.30 -16.90
C TRP A 48 13.61 -0.70 -16.40
N TYR A 49 12.35 -0.40 -16.54
CA TYR A 49 11.20 -1.24 -16.28
C TYR A 49 10.03 -0.80 -17.18
N SER A 50 9.00 -1.60 -17.29
CA SER A 50 7.86 -1.29 -18.17
C SER A 50 7.19 0.02 -17.81
N GLY A 51 7.01 0.92 -18.78
CA GLY A 51 6.20 2.14 -18.64
C GLY A 51 4.69 1.89 -18.60
N ASN A 52 4.24 0.66 -18.89
CA ASN A 52 2.83 0.28 -18.80
C ASN A 52 2.57 -0.38 -17.45
N ALA A 53 1.66 0.19 -16.66
CA ALA A 53 1.38 -0.25 -15.29
C ALA A 53 0.98 -1.73 -15.19
N SER A 54 0.09 -2.21 -16.07
CA SER A 54 -0.37 -3.61 -16.04
C SER A 54 0.73 -4.59 -16.45
N ARG A 55 1.61 -4.20 -17.36
CA ARG A 55 2.78 -5.00 -17.73
C ARG A 55 3.79 -5.03 -16.58
N LEU A 56 4.08 -3.88 -15.99
CA LEU A 56 4.98 -3.77 -14.84
C LEU A 56 4.51 -4.62 -13.67
N GLN A 57 3.22 -4.58 -13.37
CA GLN A 57 2.63 -5.39 -12.30
C GLN A 57 2.84 -6.90 -12.55
N ARG A 58 2.58 -7.37 -13.77
CA ARG A 58 2.81 -8.78 -14.12
C ARG A 58 4.28 -9.16 -14.01
N GLU A 59 5.17 -8.33 -14.54
CA GLU A 59 6.61 -8.56 -14.50
C GLU A 59 7.12 -8.69 -13.05
N VAL A 60 6.70 -7.80 -12.16
CA VAL A 60 7.03 -7.87 -10.72
C VAL A 60 6.45 -9.13 -10.07
N GLN A 61 5.19 -9.48 -10.38
CA GLN A 61 4.56 -10.69 -9.87
C GLN A 61 5.29 -11.96 -10.34
N ASP A 62 5.72 -11.98 -11.59
CA ASP A 62 6.47 -13.12 -12.16
C ASP A 62 7.82 -13.28 -11.44
N TYR A 63 8.58 -12.21 -11.24
CA TYR A 63 9.83 -12.26 -10.46
C TYR A 63 9.60 -12.74 -9.02
N LEU A 64 8.59 -12.21 -8.35
CA LEU A 64 8.25 -12.62 -6.98
C LEU A 64 7.78 -14.06 -6.90
N SER A 65 7.04 -14.55 -7.90
CA SER A 65 6.57 -15.94 -7.93
C SER A 65 7.73 -16.94 -8.05
N GLN A 66 8.75 -16.59 -8.82
CA GLN A 66 9.94 -17.43 -9.05
C GLN A 66 10.96 -17.35 -7.90
N ALA A 67 10.88 -16.32 -7.05
CA ALA A 67 11.76 -16.22 -5.90
C ALA A 67 11.32 -17.20 -4.80
N SER A 68 12.27 -17.97 -4.25
CA SER A 68 12.06 -18.75 -3.04
C SER A 68 12.25 -17.89 -1.79
N THR A 69 11.54 -18.20 -0.73
CA THR A 69 11.75 -17.58 0.59
C THR A 69 12.75 -18.40 1.38
N VAL A 70 13.58 -17.69 2.16
CA VAL A 70 14.45 -18.28 3.17
C VAL A 70 13.79 -18.06 4.52
N ASP A 71 13.76 -19.09 5.36
CA ASP A 71 13.31 -18.94 6.75
C ASP A 71 14.35 -18.14 7.55
N LEU A 72 13.99 -16.87 7.81
CA LEU A 72 14.84 -15.97 8.58
C LEU A 72 14.58 -16.16 10.07
N LYS A 73 15.59 -16.58 10.80
CA LYS A 73 15.56 -16.57 12.26
C LYS A 73 15.79 -15.13 12.74
N GLY A 74 14.74 -14.53 13.30
CA GLY A 74 14.81 -13.18 13.84
C GLY A 74 13.97 -12.15 13.09
N GLN A 75 14.16 -10.89 13.46
CA GLN A 75 13.42 -9.76 12.90
C GLN A 75 14.14 -9.22 11.65
N LEU A 76 13.41 -9.02 10.56
CA LEU A 76 13.93 -8.34 9.39
C LEU A 76 14.02 -6.83 9.68
N ILE A 77 15.25 -6.30 9.68
CA ILE A 77 15.53 -4.87 9.97
C ILE A 77 15.85 -4.10 8.70
N ALA A 78 16.59 -4.72 7.75
CA ALA A 78 17.00 -4.08 6.52
C ALA A 78 17.11 -5.09 5.38
N LEU A 79 17.00 -4.60 4.15
CA LEU A 79 17.27 -5.34 2.93
C LEU A 79 18.35 -4.63 2.12
N ILE A 80 19.24 -5.38 1.51
CA ILE A 80 20.15 -4.89 0.48
C ILE A 80 19.74 -5.55 -0.84
N SER A 81 19.44 -4.74 -1.85
CA SER A 81 18.93 -5.21 -3.12
C SER A 81 19.67 -4.51 -4.27
N PRO A 82 19.95 -5.21 -5.39
CA PRO A 82 20.51 -4.57 -6.57
C PRO A 82 19.51 -3.58 -7.17
N HIS A 83 20.04 -2.53 -7.83
CA HIS A 83 19.25 -1.41 -8.37
C HIS A 83 19.46 -1.19 -9.87
N ALA A 84 19.86 -2.19 -10.64
CA ALA A 84 19.89 -2.11 -12.09
C ALA A 84 18.47 -2.21 -12.69
N GLY A 85 18.36 -1.98 -14.00
CA GLY A 85 17.07 -2.21 -14.69
C GLY A 85 16.53 -3.62 -14.46
N TYR A 86 15.24 -3.78 -14.42
CA TYR A 86 14.57 -5.03 -14.04
C TYR A 86 15.00 -6.24 -14.86
N ARG A 87 15.28 -6.04 -16.14
CA ARG A 87 15.82 -7.09 -17.02
C ARG A 87 17.11 -7.73 -16.48
N TYR A 88 17.91 -6.98 -15.75
CA TYR A 88 19.23 -7.44 -15.28
C TYR A 88 19.22 -7.86 -13.80
N SER A 89 18.45 -7.20 -12.98
CA SER A 89 18.48 -7.42 -11.53
C SER A 89 17.12 -7.69 -10.90
N GLY A 90 16.02 -7.63 -11.64
CA GLY A 90 14.68 -7.79 -11.09
C GLY A 90 14.48 -9.13 -10.39
N GLN A 91 14.95 -10.24 -11.00
CA GLN A 91 14.85 -11.57 -10.38
C GLN A 91 15.67 -11.67 -9.09
N VAL A 92 16.89 -11.10 -9.06
CA VAL A 92 17.73 -11.12 -7.85
C VAL A 92 17.12 -10.23 -6.76
N ALA A 93 16.61 -9.06 -7.13
CA ALA A 93 15.90 -8.17 -6.20
C ALA A 93 14.67 -8.87 -5.59
N ALA A 94 13.95 -9.66 -6.38
CA ALA A 94 12.76 -10.37 -5.93
C ALA A 94 13.00 -11.29 -4.73
N TYR A 95 14.17 -11.91 -4.62
CA TYR A 95 14.50 -12.73 -3.44
C TYR A 95 14.54 -11.90 -2.16
N ALA A 96 15.07 -10.68 -2.22
CA ALA A 96 15.06 -9.76 -1.08
C ALA A 96 13.65 -9.24 -0.78
N TYR A 97 12.95 -8.76 -1.79
CA TYR A 97 11.60 -8.21 -1.63
C TYR A 97 10.56 -9.26 -1.20
N LYS A 98 10.73 -10.52 -1.62
CA LYS A 98 9.88 -11.64 -1.18
C LYS A 98 9.88 -11.82 0.34
N LEU A 99 10.99 -11.48 1.02
CA LEU A 99 11.10 -11.55 2.48
C LEU A 99 10.20 -10.53 3.20
N LEU A 100 9.74 -9.49 2.53
CA LEU A 100 8.79 -8.55 3.12
C LEU A 100 7.43 -9.23 3.33
N GLY A 101 7.02 -10.10 2.40
CA GLY A 101 5.74 -10.81 2.48
C GLY A 101 4.58 -9.85 2.71
N GLU A 102 3.69 -10.21 3.63
CA GLU A 102 2.54 -9.40 4.05
C GLU A 102 2.84 -8.53 5.29
N ARG A 103 4.11 -8.34 5.63
CA ARG A 103 4.50 -7.52 6.78
C ARG A 103 4.09 -6.08 6.58
N LYS A 104 3.55 -5.48 7.64
CA LYS A 104 3.17 -4.07 7.65
C LYS A 104 4.25 -3.25 8.34
N PHE A 105 4.65 -2.16 7.72
CA PHE A 105 5.65 -1.23 8.24
C PHE A 105 5.00 0.13 8.42
N SER A 106 5.26 0.79 9.54
CA SER A 106 4.82 2.17 9.79
C SER A 106 5.62 3.17 8.95
N SER A 107 6.87 2.85 8.68
CA SER A 107 7.77 3.67 7.86
C SER A 107 8.78 2.80 7.14
N VAL A 108 9.16 3.21 5.94
CA VAL A 108 10.23 2.58 5.15
C VAL A 108 11.21 3.67 4.74
N VAL A 109 12.50 3.45 5.03
CA VAL A 109 13.58 4.33 4.58
C VAL A 109 14.30 3.66 3.42
N VAL A 110 14.39 4.36 2.29
CA VAL A 110 15.10 3.88 1.10
C VAL A 110 16.37 4.70 0.93
N ILE A 111 17.52 4.01 0.87
CA ILE A 111 18.83 4.62 0.65
C ILE A 111 19.36 4.07 -0.66
N ALA A 112 19.72 4.96 -1.58
CA ALA A 112 20.27 4.59 -2.88
C ALA A 112 21.34 5.60 -3.33
N PRO A 113 22.33 5.18 -4.14
CA PRO A 113 23.34 6.10 -4.65
C PRO A 113 22.74 7.07 -5.67
N SER A 114 23.24 8.30 -5.68
CA SER A 114 23.02 9.23 -6.79
C SER A 114 24.06 8.99 -7.88
N HIS A 115 23.60 8.75 -9.11
CA HIS A 115 24.50 8.54 -10.25
C HIS A 115 24.73 9.79 -11.11
N ARG A 116 23.95 10.86 -10.88
CA ARG A 116 23.94 12.03 -11.78
C ARG A 116 23.99 13.38 -11.09
N SER A 117 23.75 13.44 -9.80
CA SER A 117 23.69 14.70 -9.05
C SER A 117 24.33 14.54 -7.68
N TYR A 118 25.02 15.61 -7.24
CA TYR A 118 25.38 15.77 -5.83
C TYR A 118 24.22 16.49 -5.13
N PHE A 119 23.98 16.16 -3.88
CA PHE A 119 22.98 16.82 -3.04
C PHE A 119 23.61 17.98 -2.29
#